data_adeb69fc1d9ca87ffdd09134b118ad41
#
_entry.id   adeb69fc1d9ca87ffdd09134b118ad41
#
_cell.length_a   1.000
_cell.length_b   1.000
_cell.length_c   1.000
_cell.angle_alpha   90.00
_cell.angle_beta   90.00
_cell.angle_gamma   90.00
#
_symmetry.space_group_name_H-M   'P 1'
#
loop_
_entity.id
_entity.type
_entity.pdbx_description
1 polymer ?
#
loop_
_entity_poly.entity_id
_entity_poly.type
_entity_poly.pdbx_seq_one_letter_code
_entity_poly.pdbx_strand_id
1 'polypeptide(L)'
;MNFCKSFLLSCGLFLAGGLALASVPEEPPVHADDKKPAQEITASKAEVLMVLDKSGSMHGLTSDTIGGFNSMIQKYRELKLPVKVTTVLFNNKTQFLHDRVPIEEVKELTNKDYVAEGTTALLDAMGESLTKMAKIPELKDNKDVQVIVVIITDGMENASREYKKAGIKQMVSEHQEKDGWKFVFLGANIDAVAEADSLGISKDNAVKYRNSASGVRSNYEAVVEFTQEAMAPSEDGVAGSSGNWKKKIEKDED
;
A
#
# COMPACT_ATOMS: atom_id res chain seq x y z
N MET A 1 -54.45 -49.27 18.72
CA MET A 1 -54.50 -49.99 20.05
C MET A 1 -54.17 -48.97 21.09
N ASN A 2 -55.19 -48.37 21.63
CA ASN A 2 -55.70 -48.55 23.01
C ASN A 2 -54.79 -47.86 24.05
N PHE A 3 -55.18 -47.05 25.02
CA PHE A 3 -56.44 -46.64 25.64
C PHE A 3 -56.07 -45.43 26.52
N CYS A 4 -56.69 -44.29 26.53
CA CYS A 4 -57.93 -43.90 27.21
C CYS A 4 -57.88 -43.95 28.74
N LYS A 5 -58.21 -42.87 29.34
CA LYS A 5 -59.12 -42.52 30.43
C LYS A 5 -58.47 -41.56 31.43
N SER A 6 -58.90 -40.31 31.52
CA SER A 6 -60.15 -39.82 32.17
C SER A 6 -60.30 -40.16 33.65
N PHE A 7 -60.42 -39.14 34.52
CA PHE A 7 -61.46 -38.86 35.48
C PHE A 7 -60.99 -37.76 36.46
N LEU A 8 -61.59 -36.63 36.47
CA LEU A 8 -62.71 -36.05 37.18
C LEU A 8 -62.45 -35.54 38.61
N LEU A 9 -62.72 -34.26 38.72
CA LEU A 9 -63.44 -33.48 39.74
C LEU A 9 -63.16 -33.69 41.22
N SER A 10 -62.84 -32.58 41.92
CA SER A 10 -63.63 -32.08 43.06
C SER A 10 -63.10 -30.71 43.50
N CYS A 11 -63.86 -29.74 43.35
CA CYS A 11 -64.50 -28.76 44.21
C CYS A 11 -63.80 -28.36 45.51
N GLY A 12 -63.54 -27.09 45.67
CA GLY A 12 -63.89 -26.30 46.82
C GLY A 12 -62.76 -25.75 47.69
N LEU A 13 -62.58 -24.58 47.73
CA LEU A 13 -62.84 -23.60 48.76
C LEU A 13 -61.90 -22.39 48.72
N PHE A 14 -62.46 -21.21 48.73
CA PHE A 14 -61.87 -19.91 48.92
C PHE A 14 -61.00 -19.79 50.12
N LEU A 15 -59.78 -19.17 50.02
CA LEU A 15 -59.25 -18.31 51.06
C LEU A 15 -58.30 -17.29 50.42
N ALA A 16 -58.57 -16.03 50.72
CA ALA A 16 -57.82 -14.86 50.27
C ALA A 16 -56.40 -14.89 50.87
N GLY A 17 -55.43 -14.57 50.05
CA GLY A 17 -54.04 -14.37 50.53
C GLY A 17 -53.17 -13.77 49.45
N GLY A 18 -52.89 -12.52 49.59
CA GLY A 18 -51.78 -11.71 49.09
C GLY A 18 -51.15 -12.05 47.76
N LEU A 19 -51.37 -11.19 46.75
CA LEU A 19 -50.49 -11.07 45.58
C LEU A 19 -49.10 -10.69 46.04
N ALA A 20 -48.17 -11.61 46.12
CA ALA A 20 -46.77 -11.34 46.08
C ALA A 20 -46.40 -11.29 44.59
N LEU A 21 -46.17 -10.09 44.07
CA LEU A 21 -45.51 -9.87 42.79
C LEU A 21 -44.10 -10.44 42.90
N ALA A 22 -43.89 -11.59 42.28
CA ALA A 22 -42.56 -12.11 42.07
C ALA A 22 -41.82 -11.13 41.16
N SER A 23 -40.83 -10.43 41.71
CA SER A 23 -39.87 -9.62 40.97
C SER A 23 -39.12 -10.54 40.02
N VAL A 24 -39.27 -10.25 38.73
CA VAL A 24 -38.40 -10.76 37.67
C VAL A 24 -36.96 -10.40 38.03
N PRO A 25 -36.00 -11.32 38.02
CA PRO A 25 -34.60 -10.96 38.22
C PRO A 25 -34.19 -10.03 37.07
N GLU A 26 -33.84 -8.80 37.41
CA GLU A 26 -33.15 -7.89 36.47
C GLU A 26 -31.85 -8.57 36.04
N GLU A 27 -31.72 -8.87 34.75
CA GLU A 27 -30.42 -9.26 34.18
C GLU A 27 -29.40 -8.12 34.44
N PRO A 28 -28.18 -8.44 34.86
CA PRO A 28 -27.18 -7.43 35.09
C PRO A 28 -26.91 -6.69 33.78
N PRO A 29 -26.65 -5.36 33.79
CA PRO A 29 -26.36 -4.61 32.59
C PRO A 29 -25.20 -5.26 31.91
N VAL A 30 -25.39 -5.61 30.62
CA VAL A 30 -24.33 -6.04 29.74
C VAL A 30 -23.34 -4.86 29.67
N HIS A 31 -22.19 -5.05 30.33
CA HIS A 31 -21.12 -4.06 30.25
C HIS A 31 -20.79 -3.83 28.78
N ALA A 32 -21.02 -2.61 28.35
CA ALA A 32 -20.59 -2.11 27.07
C ALA A 32 -19.11 -2.48 26.90
N ASP A 33 -18.86 -3.19 25.81
CA ASP A 33 -17.59 -3.39 25.14
C ASP A 33 -16.38 -2.71 25.81
N ASP A 34 -15.54 -3.51 26.43
CA ASP A 34 -14.10 -3.27 26.48
C ASP A 34 -13.56 -3.33 25.05
N LYS A 35 -13.88 -2.33 24.23
CA LYS A 35 -13.10 -2.01 23.05
C LYS A 35 -11.74 -1.58 23.57
N LYS A 36 -10.81 -2.54 23.61
CA LYS A 36 -9.39 -2.28 23.72
C LYS A 36 -9.10 -1.11 22.77
N PRO A 37 -8.55 0.01 23.22
CA PRO A 37 -8.26 1.12 22.33
C PRO A 37 -7.47 0.57 21.15
N ALA A 38 -7.90 0.90 19.95
CA ALA A 38 -7.18 0.54 18.74
C ALA A 38 -5.76 1.07 18.93
N GLN A 39 -4.79 0.16 18.98
CA GLN A 39 -3.40 0.50 19.20
C GLN A 39 -2.98 1.30 17.96
N GLU A 40 -2.63 2.58 18.12
CA GLU A 40 -2.09 3.43 17.05
C GLU A 40 -0.93 2.67 16.38
N ILE A 41 -1.15 2.26 15.13
CA ILE A 41 -0.15 1.54 14.37
C ILE A 41 0.69 2.59 13.67
N THR A 42 1.79 2.96 14.29
CA THR A 42 2.85 3.78 13.70
C THR A 42 3.92 2.85 13.21
N ALA A 43 4.13 2.75 11.91
CA ALA A 43 5.30 2.08 11.40
C ALA A 43 6.54 2.90 11.78
N SER A 44 7.47 2.27 12.50
CA SER A 44 8.71 2.94 12.92
C SER A 44 9.76 2.99 11.81
N LYS A 45 9.57 2.24 10.72
CA LYS A 45 10.52 2.10 9.60
C LYS A 45 9.76 1.99 8.28
N ALA A 46 10.40 2.40 7.18
CA ALA A 46 9.91 2.15 5.84
C ALA A 46 10.87 1.31 5.01
N GLU A 47 10.31 0.44 4.18
CA GLU A 47 11.00 -0.24 3.07
C GLU A 47 10.44 0.31 1.77
N VAL A 48 11.24 1.07 1.05
CA VAL A 48 10.82 1.69 -0.21
C VAL A 48 11.40 0.89 -1.37
N LEU A 49 10.52 0.26 -2.14
CA LEU A 49 10.86 -0.41 -3.39
C LEU A 49 10.55 0.54 -4.56
N MET A 50 11.59 1.01 -5.23
CA MET A 50 11.50 1.86 -6.41
C MET A 50 11.64 1.01 -7.67
N VAL A 51 10.59 0.92 -8.48
CA VAL A 51 10.58 0.26 -9.80
C VAL A 51 10.61 1.36 -10.86
N LEU A 52 11.80 1.65 -11.37
CA LEU A 52 12.08 2.80 -12.23
C LEU A 52 12.30 2.36 -13.68
N ASP A 53 11.47 2.87 -14.56
CA ASP A 53 11.59 2.69 -15.99
C ASP A 53 12.84 3.37 -16.52
N LYS A 54 13.67 2.62 -17.28
CA LYS A 54 14.76 3.13 -18.10
C LYS A 54 14.63 2.69 -19.56
N SER A 55 13.39 2.53 -20.04
CA SER A 55 13.13 2.26 -21.45
C SER A 55 13.49 3.44 -22.35
N GLY A 56 13.50 3.23 -23.65
CA GLY A 56 13.93 4.24 -24.61
C GLY A 56 13.16 5.55 -24.58
N SER A 57 11.88 5.53 -24.20
CA SER A 57 11.04 6.73 -24.03
C SER A 57 11.55 7.67 -22.94
N MET A 58 12.20 7.14 -21.90
CA MET A 58 12.79 7.90 -20.79
C MET A 58 14.08 8.66 -21.18
N HIS A 59 14.58 8.51 -22.42
CA HIS A 59 15.87 9.11 -22.84
C HIS A 59 15.94 10.63 -22.60
N GLY A 60 14.87 11.35 -22.94
CA GLY A 60 14.80 12.81 -22.74
C GLY A 60 14.72 13.24 -21.26
N LEU A 61 14.45 12.32 -20.34
CA LEU A 61 14.29 12.56 -18.91
C LEU A 61 15.43 11.98 -18.06
N THR A 62 16.49 11.44 -18.70
CA THR A 62 17.59 10.76 -17.99
C THR A 62 18.18 11.62 -16.88
N SER A 63 18.56 12.87 -17.16
CA SER A 63 19.17 13.77 -16.17
C SER A 63 18.21 14.13 -15.04
N ASP A 64 16.93 14.33 -15.36
CA ASP A 64 15.90 14.68 -14.38
C ASP A 64 15.54 13.50 -13.49
N THR A 65 15.52 12.28 -14.04
CA THR A 65 15.32 11.05 -13.28
C THR A 65 16.48 10.83 -12.29
N ILE A 66 17.71 10.97 -12.75
CA ILE A 66 18.92 10.85 -11.88
C ILE A 66 18.89 11.92 -10.79
N GLY A 67 18.66 13.18 -11.18
CA GLY A 67 18.63 14.29 -10.23
C GLY A 67 17.49 14.20 -9.24
N GLY A 68 16.31 13.81 -9.69
CA GLY A 68 15.13 13.60 -8.84
C GLY A 68 15.32 12.47 -7.84
N PHE A 69 15.84 11.32 -8.30
CA PHE A 69 16.17 10.20 -7.42
C PHE A 69 17.17 10.62 -6.33
N ASN A 70 18.28 11.26 -6.71
CA ASN A 70 19.31 11.68 -5.76
C ASN A 70 18.78 12.73 -4.78
N SER A 71 17.94 13.66 -5.23
CA SER A 71 17.27 14.62 -4.36
C SER A 71 16.35 13.96 -3.35
N MET A 72 15.58 12.94 -3.76
CA MET A 72 14.73 12.12 -2.87
C MET A 72 15.56 11.43 -1.79
N ILE A 73 16.66 10.78 -2.18
CA ILE A 73 17.59 10.14 -1.21
C ILE A 73 18.12 11.16 -0.20
N GLN A 74 18.56 12.31 -0.67
CA GLN A 74 19.03 13.38 0.19
C GLN A 74 17.93 13.86 1.15
N LYS A 75 16.71 14.00 0.65
CA LYS A 75 15.57 14.44 1.47
C LYS A 75 15.23 13.43 2.57
N TYR A 76 15.26 12.13 2.30
CA TYR A 76 15.09 11.11 3.33
C TYR A 76 16.15 11.21 4.43
N ARG A 77 17.43 11.47 4.07
CA ARG A 77 18.51 11.69 5.02
C ARG A 77 18.28 12.92 5.89
N GLU A 78 17.90 14.05 5.28
CA GLU A 78 17.61 15.31 6.00
C GLU A 78 16.47 15.14 7.01
N LEU A 79 15.43 14.42 6.63
CA LEU A 79 14.28 14.12 7.47
C LEU A 79 14.58 13.05 8.54
N LYS A 80 15.77 12.40 8.46
CA LYS A 80 16.18 11.31 9.35
C LYS A 80 15.14 10.19 9.42
N LEU A 81 14.47 9.93 8.30
CA LEU A 81 13.51 8.86 8.19
C LEU A 81 14.23 7.50 8.18
N PRO A 82 13.82 6.55 9.01
CA PRO A 82 14.43 5.22 9.05
C PRO A 82 13.96 4.38 7.84
N VAL A 83 14.56 4.65 6.69
CA VAL A 83 14.19 4.06 5.40
C VAL A 83 15.29 3.12 4.91
N LYS A 84 14.89 1.95 4.41
CA LYS A 84 15.71 1.13 3.51
C LYS A 84 15.19 1.24 2.09
N VAL A 85 16.09 1.29 1.13
CA VAL A 85 15.74 1.45 -0.29
C VAL A 85 16.18 0.24 -1.09
N THR A 86 15.25 -0.29 -1.86
CA THR A 86 15.49 -1.21 -2.97
C THR A 86 15.21 -0.45 -4.26
N THR A 87 16.21 -0.35 -5.15
CA THR A 87 16.04 0.31 -6.44
C THR A 87 16.16 -0.71 -7.55
N VAL A 88 15.12 -0.83 -8.33
CA VAL A 88 15.03 -1.71 -9.50
C VAL A 88 14.90 -0.83 -10.73
N LEU A 89 15.89 -0.90 -11.59
CA LEU A 89 15.86 -0.28 -12.90
C LEU A 89 15.38 -1.31 -13.92
N PHE A 90 14.46 -0.93 -14.77
CA PHE A 90 13.98 -1.86 -15.80
C PHE A 90 13.83 -1.23 -17.19
N ASN A 91 14.01 -2.06 -18.19
CA ASN A 91 13.63 -1.86 -19.57
C ASN A 91 13.13 -3.23 -20.11
N ASN A 92 13.80 -3.87 -21.05
CA ASN A 92 13.57 -5.28 -21.41
C ASN A 92 14.29 -6.26 -20.48
N LYS A 93 14.92 -5.77 -19.41
CA LYS A 93 15.60 -6.53 -18.34
C LYS A 93 15.39 -5.85 -17.01
N THR A 94 15.36 -6.62 -15.96
CA THR A 94 15.29 -6.15 -14.57
C THR A 94 16.71 -6.08 -13.97
N GLN A 95 17.04 -4.96 -13.33
CA GLN A 95 18.34 -4.75 -12.68
C GLN A 95 18.12 -4.23 -11.26
N PHE A 96 18.51 -5.00 -10.25
CA PHE A 96 18.55 -4.55 -8.87
C PHE A 96 19.82 -3.74 -8.64
N LEU A 97 19.69 -2.42 -8.52
CA LEU A 97 20.80 -1.50 -8.25
C LEU A 97 21.10 -1.38 -6.76
N HIS A 98 20.07 -1.21 -5.96
CA HIS A 98 20.11 -1.23 -4.50
C HIS A 98 19.22 -2.36 -4.00
N ASP A 99 19.61 -3.02 -2.92
CA ASP A 99 18.88 -4.15 -2.33
C ASP A 99 18.79 -3.96 -0.83
N ARG A 100 17.68 -3.36 -0.37
CA ARG A 100 17.41 -3.02 1.03
C ARG A 100 18.54 -2.25 1.73
N VAL A 101 19.12 -1.29 1.02
CA VAL A 101 20.23 -0.48 1.52
C VAL A 101 19.68 0.58 2.49
N PRO A 102 20.24 0.70 3.72
CA PRO A 102 19.90 1.80 4.61
C PRO A 102 20.11 3.15 3.92
N ILE A 103 19.25 4.11 4.18
CA ILE A 103 19.23 5.40 3.46
C ILE A 103 20.56 6.14 3.51
N GLU A 104 21.29 6.01 4.61
CA GLU A 104 22.60 6.65 4.80
C GLU A 104 23.66 6.08 3.86
N GLU A 105 23.50 4.82 3.43
CA GLU A 105 24.46 4.07 2.60
C GLU A 105 24.06 4.02 1.12
N VAL A 106 22.83 4.48 0.76
CA VAL A 106 22.37 4.48 -0.64
C VAL A 106 23.30 5.34 -1.49
N LYS A 107 23.90 4.75 -2.52
CA LYS A 107 24.73 5.50 -3.46
C LYS A 107 23.85 6.28 -4.43
N GLU A 108 24.33 7.44 -4.84
CA GLU A 108 23.68 8.24 -5.86
C GLU A 108 23.60 7.50 -7.19
N LEU A 109 22.48 7.68 -7.86
CA LEU A 109 22.29 7.24 -9.23
C LEU A 109 23.15 8.08 -10.19
N THR A 110 23.82 7.43 -11.13
CA THR A 110 24.70 8.09 -12.10
C THR A 110 24.29 7.76 -13.54
N ASN A 111 24.84 8.50 -14.50
CA ASN A 111 24.67 8.20 -15.94
C ASN A 111 25.24 6.83 -16.35
N LYS A 112 26.04 6.18 -15.50
CA LYS A 112 26.54 4.81 -15.76
C LYS A 112 25.49 3.78 -15.35
N ASP A 113 24.69 4.09 -14.33
CA ASP A 113 23.68 3.19 -13.79
C ASP A 113 22.38 3.30 -14.57
N TYR A 114 21.97 4.52 -14.92
CA TYR A 114 20.73 4.81 -15.59
C TYR A 114 20.98 5.21 -17.06
N VAL A 115 20.89 4.23 -17.93
CA VAL A 115 20.97 4.41 -19.39
C VAL A 115 19.61 4.07 -19.98
N ALA A 116 18.91 5.08 -20.50
CA ALA A 116 17.57 4.91 -21.07
C ALA A 116 17.66 4.28 -22.47
N GLU A 117 17.24 3.01 -22.58
CA GLU A 117 17.26 2.22 -23.82
C GLU A 117 16.27 1.05 -23.77
N GLY A 118 15.96 0.49 -24.94
CA GLY A 118 15.16 -0.75 -25.04
C GLY A 118 13.65 -0.52 -24.87
N THR A 119 12.95 -1.58 -24.48
CA THR A 119 11.50 -1.68 -24.37
C THR A 119 11.06 -1.73 -22.90
N THR A 120 9.75 -1.82 -22.64
CA THR A 120 9.16 -1.66 -21.30
C THR A 120 8.59 -3.01 -20.80
N ALA A 121 9.36 -3.78 -20.04
CA ALA A 121 8.91 -5.03 -19.41
C ALA A 121 8.49 -4.79 -17.95
N LEU A 122 7.46 -3.99 -17.76
CA LEU A 122 6.97 -3.55 -16.45
C LEU A 122 6.47 -4.73 -15.59
N LEU A 123 5.71 -5.67 -16.18
CA LEU A 123 5.15 -6.79 -15.42
C LEU A 123 6.24 -7.73 -14.92
N ASP A 124 7.29 -7.98 -15.73
CA ASP A 124 8.43 -8.80 -15.31
C ASP A 124 9.19 -8.11 -14.17
N ALA A 125 9.47 -6.81 -14.28
CA ALA A 125 10.14 -6.04 -13.24
C ALA A 125 9.34 -6.01 -11.91
N MET A 126 8.04 -5.80 -11.98
CA MET A 126 7.16 -5.88 -10.81
C MET A 126 7.15 -7.28 -10.21
N GLY A 127 6.94 -8.32 -11.03
CA GLY A 127 6.84 -9.69 -10.57
C GLY A 127 8.11 -10.20 -9.89
N GLU A 128 9.28 -9.96 -10.49
CA GLU A 128 10.58 -10.29 -9.90
C GLU A 128 10.79 -9.55 -8.57
N SER A 129 10.49 -8.25 -8.54
CA SER A 129 10.66 -7.41 -7.36
C SER A 129 9.75 -7.84 -6.21
N LEU A 130 8.46 -8.00 -6.46
CA LEU A 130 7.49 -8.43 -5.45
C LEU A 130 7.81 -9.84 -4.94
N THR A 131 8.15 -10.78 -5.85
CA THR A 131 8.56 -12.14 -5.48
C THR A 131 9.80 -12.14 -4.58
N LYS A 132 10.77 -11.26 -4.85
CA LYS A 132 11.97 -11.12 -4.03
C LYS A 132 11.63 -10.57 -2.64
N MET A 133 10.89 -9.46 -2.56
CA MET A 133 10.52 -8.82 -1.30
C MET A 133 9.65 -9.73 -0.44
N ALA A 134 8.73 -10.48 -1.04
CA ALA A 134 7.85 -11.43 -0.34
C ALA A 134 8.58 -12.59 0.35
N LYS A 135 9.84 -12.87 -0.01
CA LYS A 135 10.66 -13.89 0.67
C LYS A 135 11.27 -13.39 1.98
N ILE A 136 11.16 -12.11 2.28
CA ILE A 136 11.75 -11.48 3.45
C ILE A 136 10.75 -11.57 4.61
N PRO A 137 11.02 -12.37 5.67
CA PRO A 137 10.05 -12.59 6.75
C PRO A 137 9.68 -11.31 7.50
N GLU A 138 10.62 -10.35 7.62
CA GLU A 138 10.43 -9.07 8.31
C GLU A 138 9.40 -8.16 7.64
N LEU A 139 9.05 -8.41 6.38
CA LEU A 139 8.12 -7.60 5.59
C LEU A 139 6.71 -8.20 5.53
N LYS A 140 6.49 -9.35 6.20
CA LYS A 140 5.20 -10.02 6.24
C LYS A 140 4.48 -9.69 7.53
N ASP A 141 3.27 -9.16 7.42
CA ASP A 141 2.40 -8.85 8.57
C ASP A 141 3.13 -8.13 9.72
N ASN A 142 4.09 -7.26 9.37
CA ASN A 142 4.91 -6.52 10.32
C ASN A 142 4.47 -5.05 10.38
N LYS A 143 3.75 -4.71 11.43
CA LYS A 143 3.21 -3.36 11.65
C LYS A 143 4.29 -2.30 11.93
N ASP A 144 5.50 -2.71 12.32
CA ASP A 144 6.62 -1.80 12.57
C ASP A 144 7.31 -1.36 11.28
N VAL A 145 7.05 -2.05 10.16
CA VAL A 145 7.67 -1.76 8.87
C VAL A 145 6.61 -1.49 7.82
N GLN A 146 6.55 -0.27 7.32
CA GLN A 146 5.70 0.06 6.17
C GLN A 146 6.44 -0.21 4.87
N VAL A 147 5.95 -1.15 4.08
CA VAL A 147 6.47 -1.37 2.72
C VAL A 147 5.72 -0.46 1.75
N ILE A 148 6.48 0.25 0.94
CA ILE A 148 5.98 1.18 -0.08
C ILE A 148 6.60 0.79 -1.42
N VAL A 149 5.76 0.43 -2.37
CA VAL A 149 6.17 0.08 -3.74
C VAL A 149 5.81 1.24 -4.66
N VAL A 150 6.83 1.84 -5.25
CA VAL A 150 6.69 2.99 -6.16
C VAL A 150 7.04 2.57 -7.57
N ILE A 151 6.12 2.75 -8.50
CA ILE A 151 6.32 2.49 -9.92
C ILE A 151 6.36 3.83 -10.64
N ILE A 152 7.43 4.09 -11.38
CA ILE A 152 7.58 5.29 -12.22
C ILE A 152 7.88 4.84 -13.65
N THR A 153 7.00 5.21 -14.59
CA THR A 153 7.12 4.87 -16.02
C THR A 153 6.51 5.97 -16.88
N ASP A 154 7.02 6.14 -18.10
CA ASP A 154 6.45 7.02 -19.13
C ASP A 154 5.86 6.24 -20.31
N GLY A 155 5.87 4.92 -20.23
CA GLY A 155 5.48 4.02 -21.31
C GLY A 155 4.50 2.93 -20.89
N MET A 156 3.85 2.35 -21.91
CA MET A 156 2.99 1.19 -21.73
C MET A 156 3.82 -0.10 -21.68
N GLU A 157 3.40 -1.07 -20.86
CA GLU A 157 3.89 -2.44 -20.92
C GLU A 157 3.87 -3.00 -22.36
N ASN A 158 5.01 -3.49 -22.83
CA ASN A 158 5.10 -4.02 -24.20
C ASN A 158 6.12 -5.16 -24.40
N ALA A 159 6.79 -5.62 -23.35
CA ALA A 159 7.93 -6.54 -23.50
C ALA A 159 7.99 -7.69 -22.49
N SER A 160 7.12 -7.72 -21.47
CA SER A 160 7.13 -8.77 -20.45
C SER A 160 6.78 -10.14 -21.01
N ARG A 161 7.49 -11.18 -20.53
CA ARG A 161 7.37 -12.56 -20.98
C ARG A 161 7.01 -13.52 -19.87
N GLU A 162 7.50 -13.29 -18.66
CA GLU A 162 7.39 -14.20 -17.53
C GLU A 162 6.12 -13.95 -16.72
N TYR A 163 5.81 -12.69 -16.46
CA TYR A 163 4.63 -12.32 -15.67
C TYR A 163 3.49 -11.81 -16.56
N LYS A 164 2.27 -12.09 -16.13
CA LYS A 164 1.04 -11.64 -16.80
C LYS A 164 0.29 -10.65 -15.89
N LYS A 165 -0.42 -9.71 -16.50
CA LYS A 165 -1.17 -8.67 -15.79
C LYS A 165 -2.05 -9.22 -14.67
N ALA A 166 -2.79 -10.30 -14.91
CA ALA A 166 -3.62 -10.94 -13.90
C ALA A 166 -2.83 -11.46 -12.69
N GLY A 167 -1.62 -12.02 -12.93
CA GLY A 167 -0.73 -12.48 -11.87
C GLY A 167 -0.19 -11.32 -11.03
N ILE A 168 0.23 -10.23 -11.67
CA ILE A 168 0.66 -9.01 -10.97
C ILE A 168 -0.49 -8.43 -10.13
N LYS A 169 -1.69 -8.32 -10.71
CA LYS A 169 -2.88 -7.85 -9.98
C LYS A 169 -3.15 -8.68 -8.73
N GLN A 170 -3.05 -10.00 -8.83
CA GLN A 170 -3.19 -10.88 -7.68
C GLN A 170 -2.11 -10.63 -6.63
N MET A 171 -0.82 -10.53 -7.01
CA MET A 171 0.28 -10.25 -6.08
C MET A 171 0.10 -8.92 -5.37
N VAL A 172 -0.29 -7.87 -6.10
CA VAL A 172 -0.57 -6.54 -5.53
C VAL A 172 -1.70 -6.62 -4.51
N SER A 173 -2.85 -7.23 -4.86
CA SER A 173 -3.98 -7.38 -3.95
C SER A 173 -3.60 -8.17 -2.70
N GLU A 174 -2.88 -9.27 -2.87
CA GLU A 174 -2.45 -10.10 -1.74
C GLU A 174 -1.55 -9.34 -0.76
N HIS A 175 -0.57 -8.58 -1.25
CA HIS A 175 0.31 -7.79 -0.39
C HIS A 175 -0.39 -6.60 0.25
N GLN A 176 -1.34 -5.96 -0.44
CA GLN A 176 -2.16 -4.90 0.15
C GLN A 176 -3.04 -5.44 1.29
N GLU A 177 -3.72 -6.57 1.07
CA GLU A 177 -4.69 -7.12 2.01
C GLU A 177 -4.04 -7.84 3.20
N LYS A 178 -2.97 -8.62 2.96
CA LYS A 178 -2.35 -9.48 3.97
C LYS A 178 -1.19 -8.82 4.70
N ASP A 179 -0.36 -8.08 3.96
CA ASP A 179 0.89 -7.54 4.47
C ASP A 179 0.82 -6.01 4.70
N GLY A 180 -0.27 -5.36 4.30
CA GLY A 180 -0.46 -3.92 4.45
C GLY A 180 0.46 -3.05 3.57
N TRP A 181 1.03 -3.63 2.51
CA TRP A 181 1.90 -2.88 1.60
C TRP A 181 1.13 -1.77 0.89
N LYS A 182 1.80 -0.66 0.66
CA LYS A 182 1.25 0.46 -0.10
C LYS A 182 1.89 0.49 -1.49
N PHE A 183 1.07 0.80 -2.50
CA PHE A 183 1.51 0.90 -3.87
C PHE A 183 1.20 2.29 -4.41
N VAL A 184 2.15 2.88 -5.12
CA VAL A 184 2.02 4.17 -5.81
C VAL A 184 2.41 3.99 -7.27
N PHE A 185 1.58 4.47 -8.18
CA PHE A 185 1.82 4.42 -9.61
C PHE A 185 1.90 5.84 -10.20
N LEU A 186 3.05 6.20 -10.72
CA LEU A 186 3.33 7.49 -11.35
C LEU A 186 3.59 7.24 -12.84
N GLY A 187 2.63 7.63 -13.67
CA GLY A 187 2.67 7.39 -15.10
C GLY A 187 2.70 8.68 -15.93
N ALA A 188 3.57 8.76 -16.94
CA ALA A 188 3.51 9.81 -17.95
C ALA A 188 3.09 9.23 -19.30
N ASN A 189 2.53 10.06 -20.18
CA ASN A 189 2.14 9.68 -21.55
C ASN A 189 1.16 8.49 -21.66
N ILE A 190 0.57 8.06 -20.54
CA ILE A 190 -0.38 6.94 -20.45
C ILE A 190 -1.57 7.34 -19.60
N ASP A 191 -2.64 6.57 -19.65
CA ASP A 191 -3.68 6.65 -18.63
C ASP A 191 -3.20 5.94 -17.35
N ALA A 192 -2.50 6.70 -16.51
CA ALA A 192 -1.90 6.18 -15.29
C ALA A 192 -2.93 5.57 -14.33
N VAL A 193 -4.14 6.13 -14.27
CA VAL A 193 -5.22 5.64 -13.41
C VAL A 193 -5.75 4.30 -13.91
N ALA A 194 -6.03 4.19 -15.22
CA ALA A 194 -6.49 2.95 -15.82
C ALA A 194 -5.41 1.85 -15.76
N GLU A 195 -4.15 2.19 -15.98
CA GLU A 195 -3.05 1.21 -15.88
C GLU A 195 -2.88 0.73 -14.43
N ALA A 196 -2.87 1.62 -13.44
CA ALA A 196 -2.80 1.28 -12.03
C ALA A 196 -3.95 0.34 -11.61
N ASP A 197 -5.21 0.66 -11.98
CA ASP A 197 -6.37 -0.17 -11.70
C ASP A 197 -6.24 -1.57 -12.31
N SER A 198 -5.73 -1.64 -13.53
CA SER A 198 -5.48 -2.91 -14.22
C SER A 198 -4.46 -3.80 -13.49
N LEU A 199 -3.57 -3.20 -12.71
CA LEU A 199 -2.57 -3.84 -11.87
C LEU A 199 -3.04 -4.04 -10.40
N GLY A 200 -4.25 -3.63 -10.05
CA GLY A 200 -4.80 -3.76 -8.69
C GLY A 200 -4.38 -2.64 -7.73
N ILE A 201 -3.82 -1.56 -8.25
CA ILE A 201 -3.45 -0.38 -7.47
C ILE A 201 -4.61 0.60 -7.47
N SER A 202 -5.01 1.09 -6.28
CA SER A 202 -6.11 2.05 -6.16
C SER A 202 -5.83 3.32 -6.97
N LYS A 203 -6.86 3.85 -7.61
CA LYS A 203 -6.84 5.15 -8.28
C LYS A 203 -6.37 6.29 -7.38
N ASP A 204 -6.61 6.16 -6.07
CA ASP A 204 -6.16 7.14 -5.09
C ASP A 204 -4.64 7.13 -4.90
N ASN A 205 -3.96 6.09 -5.37
CA ASN A 205 -2.51 5.94 -5.36
C ASN A 205 -1.91 5.96 -6.77
N ALA A 206 -2.65 6.47 -7.75
CA ALA A 206 -2.19 6.64 -9.12
C ALA A 206 -2.26 8.11 -9.52
N VAL A 207 -1.21 8.60 -10.16
CA VAL A 207 -1.15 9.98 -10.68
C VAL A 207 -0.49 9.97 -12.04
N LYS A 208 -1.10 10.71 -12.96
CA LYS A 208 -0.46 11.10 -14.20
C LYS A 208 0.46 12.28 -13.93
N TYR A 209 1.65 12.25 -14.49
CA TYR A 209 2.58 13.37 -14.40
C TYR A 209 2.98 13.88 -15.80
N ARG A 210 3.33 15.17 -15.87
CA ARG A 210 3.84 15.77 -17.10
C ARG A 210 5.21 15.18 -17.44
N ASN A 211 5.37 14.70 -18.68
CA ASN A 211 6.67 14.24 -19.19
C ASN A 211 7.62 15.44 -19.40
N SER A 212 8.13 15.98 -18.32
CA SER A 212 9.01 17.15 -18.26
C SER A 212 9.92 17.09 -17.04
N ALA A 213 10.96 17.91 -17.03
CA ALA A 213 11.88 18.02 -15.90
C ALA A 213 11.19 18.39 -14.57
N SER A 214 10.18 19.28 -14.61
CA SER A 214 9.39 19.63 -13.43
C SER A 214 8.56 18.45 -12.96
N GLY A 215 7.81 17.79 -13.85
CA GLY A 215 6.98 16.65 -13.51
C GLY A 215 7.78 15.50 -12.90
N VAL A 216 8.96 15.19 -13.43
CA VAL A 216 9.84 14.18 -12.83
C VAL A 216 10.29 14.57 -11.43
N ARG A 217 10.69 15.83 -11.19
CA ARG A 217 11.06 16.30 -9.85
C ARG A 217 9.89 16.19 -8.87
N SER A 218 8.70 16.65 -9.27
CA SER A 218 7.49 16.58 -8.45
C SER A 218 7.14 15.15 -8.05
N ASN A 219 7.40 14.16 -8.91
CA ASN A 219 7.22 12.74 -8.58
C ASN A 219 8.07 12.31 -7.38
N TYR A 220 9.37 12.61 -7.40
CA TYR A 220 10.25 12.18 -6.32
C TYR A 220 9.96 12.93 -5.00
N GLU A 221 9.53 14.19 -5.06
CA GLU A 221 9.04 14.91 -3.89
C GLU A 221 7.78 14.26 -3.33
N ALA A 222 6.84 13.91 -4.21
CA ALA A 222 5.60 13.24 -3.84
C ALA A 222 5.82 11.85 -3.21
N VAL A 223 6.84 11.10 -3.66
CA VAL A 223 7.24 9.84 -3.03
C VAL A 223 7.69 10.04 -1.59
N VAL A 224 8.46 11.09 -1.31
CA VAL A 224 8.86 11.42 0.08
C VAL A 224 7.64 11.76 0.93
N GLU A 225 6.74 12.60 0.43
CA GLU A 225 5.51 12.98 1.14
C GLU A 225 4.61 11.77 1.39
N PHE A 226 4.43 10.92 0.39
CA PHE A 226 3.67 9.67 0.54
C PHE A 226 4.29 8.75 1.61
N THR A 227 5.62 8.64 1.63
CA THR A 227 6.31 7.83 2.64
C THR A 227 6.06 8.38 4.04
N GLN A 228 6.12 9.70 4.24
CA GLN A 228 5.82 10.34 5.52
C GLN A 228 4.37 10.10 5.94
N GLU A 229 3.41 10.28 5.02
CA GLU A 229 1.99 10.01 5.28
C GLU A 229 1.74 8.53 5.61
N ALA A 230 2.37 7.60 4.89
CA ALA A 230 2.22 6.17 5.11
C ALA A 230 2.79 5.68 6.45
N MET A 231 3.79 6.38 6.99
CA MET A 231 4.40 6.11 8.30
C MET A 231 3.70 6.82 9.45
N ALA A 232 2.91 7.86 9.18
CA ALA A 232 2.22 8.65 10.20
C ALA A 232 1.10 7.83 10.87
N PRO A 233 0.82 8.08 12.17
CA PRO A 233 -0.38 7.56 12.81
C PRO A 233 -1.61 8.08 12.09
N SER A 234 -2.57 7.20 11.81
CA SER A 234 -3.86 7.64 11.29
C SER A 234 -4.80 7.96 12.46
N GLU A 235 -5.55 9.05 12.35
CA GLU A 235 -6.57 9.42 13.36
C GLU A 235 -7.65 8.34 13.52
N ASP A 236 -7.85 7.49 12.49
CA ASP A 236 -8.86 6.42 12.47
C ASP A 236 -8.29 5.00 12.64
N GLY A 237 -7.00 4.85 12.97
CA GLY A 237 -6.34 3.54 13.08
C GLY A 237 -6.14 2.81 11.74
N VAL A 238 -6.43 3.45 10.62
CA VAL A 238 -6.17 2.97 9.27
C VAL A 238 -5.02 3.78 8.70
N ALA A 239 -3.82 3.20 8.59
CA ALA A 239 -2.70 3.84 7.92
C ALA A 239 -3.08 4.17 6.47
N GLY A 240 -3.47 5.39 6.22
CA GLY A 240 -3.91 5.87 4.93
C GLY A 240 -3.15 7.12 4.52
N SER A 241 -2.87 7.28 3.23
CA SER A 241 -2.37 8.54 2.74
C SER A 241 -3.50 9.59 2.78
N SER A 242 -3.23 10.78 3.26
CA SER A 242 -4.18 11.90 3.27
C SER A 242 -4.50 12.42 1.85
N GLY A 243 -3.80 11.89 0.83
CA GLY A 243 -3.86 12.34 -0.56
C GLY A 243 -3.18 13.69 -0.82
N ASN A 244 -2.53 14.28 0.19
CA ASN A 244 -1.83 15.55 0.01
C ASN A 244 -0.59 15.42 -0.89
N TRP A 245 0.04 14.27 -0.88
CA TRP A 245 1.21 13.95 -1.69
C TRP A 245 1.03 14.17 -3.20
N LYS A 246 -0.21 14.05 -3.71
CA LYS A 246 -0.52 14.26 -5.14
C LYS A 246 -0.53 15.72 -5.56
N LYS A 247 -0.83 16.63 -4.66
CA LYS A 247 -1.15 18.04 -4.96
C LYS A 247 -0.07 18.76 -5.76
N LYS A 248 1.20 18.37 -5.58
CA LYS A 248 2.29 18.98 -6.34
C LYS A 248 2.32 18.51 -7.78
N ILE A 249 2.09 17.20 -7.99
CA ILE A 249 2.06 16.61 -9.33
C ILE A 249 0.88 17.17 -10.12
N GLU A 250 -0.31 17.21 -9.50
CA GLU A 250 -1.54 17.71 -10.13
C GLU A 250 -1.43 19.20 -10.54
N LYS A 251 -0.74 20.02 -9.74
CA LYS A 251 -0.48 21.42 -10.09
C LYS A 251 0.47 21.62 -11.25
N ASP A 252 1.38 20.69 -11.50
CA ASP A 252 2.29 20.75 -12.63
C ASP A 252 1.62 20.30 -13.95
N GLU A 253 0.43 19.70 -13.90
CA GLU A 253 -0.34 19.30 -15.09
C GLU A 253 -1.15 20.47 -15.69
N ASP A 254 -1.57 21.45 -14.87
CA ASP A 254 -2.29 22.66 -15.29
C ASP A 254 -1.33 23.71 -15.92
#